data_4d6323af98ce85bccde9c1f3f3e165bc
#
_entry.id   4d6323af98ce85bccde9c1f3f3e165bc
#
_cell.length_a   1.000
_cell.length_b   1.000
_cell.length_c   1.000
_cell.angle_alpha   90.00
_cell.angle_beta   90.00
_cell.angle_gamma   90.00
#
_symmetry.space_group_name_H-M   'P 1'
#
loop_
_entity.id
_entity.type
_entity.pdbx_description
1 polymer ?
#
loop_
_entity_poly.entity_id
_entity_poly.type
_entity_poly.pdbx_seq_one_letter_code
_entity_poly.pdbx_strand_id
1 'polypeptide(L)'
;MKIRGTMKTLAKPSARAIAAVASILIAITASRASSQGSPPAWTEPFPPFRMADNLYYVGSKGLANYLITTPQGHILINSDLDANVPLIKASIEQLGFKFSDVKILLISHAHWDHDAGSAKVKALTGASYMVMDADVPVVESGGKTDFHYAGDATTLYTPVRVDRVLHDGDEVKLGSVVLVAHLTPGHTKGCTTWTLTVRDGAKTYNAVIIGSPNVNPGYKLVDNANYPTIAQDYERTFRVLESLPCDLFLGAHGAYFDMEAKYARKQAGSADAFVDPKGCAAFIAQKEQEFRSELAKQKAAKSTS
;
A
#
# COMPACT_ATOMS: atom_id res chain seq x y z
N MET A 1 -73.55 -57.66 -29.78
CA MET A 1 -73.01 -56.88 -30.91
C MET A 1 -71.53 -56.61 -30.62
N LYS A 2 -70.64 -57.37 -31.29
CA LYS A 2 -69.16 -57.32 -31.07
C LYS A 2 -68.56 -56.31 -32.00
N ILE A 3 -67.79 -55.34 -31.44
CA ILE A 3 -66.94 -54.47 -32.24
C ILE A 3 -65.48 -54.71 -31.82
N ARG A 4 -64.76 -55.27 -32.81
CA ARG A 4 -63.27 -55.45 -32.69
C ARG A 4 -62.54 -54.12 -32.93
N GLY A 5 -61.74 -53.74 -31.99
CA GLY A 5 -60.77 -52.61 -32.17
C GLY A 5 -59.38 -53.14 -32.48
N THR A 6 -58.85 -52.77 -33.58
CA THR A 6 -57.52 -53.10 -34.09
C THR A 6 -56.44 -52.34 -33.35
N MET A 7 -55.49 -53.02 -32.75
CA MET A 7 -54.25 -52.50 -32.19
C MET A 7 -53.28 -52.09 -33.32
N LYS A 8 -52.91 -50.82 -33.41
CA LYS A 8 -51.81 -50.40 -34.24
C LYS A 8 -50.50 -50.44 -33.39
N THR A 9 -49.59 -51.25 -33.84
CA THR A 9 -48.22 -51.34 -33.32
C THR A 9 -47.46 -50.09 -33.70
N LEU A 10 -46.92 -49.35 -32.70
CA LEU A 10 -45.98 -48.28 -32.88
C LEU A 10 -44.57 -48.85 -32.98
N ALA A 11 -43.89 -48.53 -34.08
CA ALA A 11 -42.50 -48.88 -34.33
C ALA A 11 -41.57 -48.12 -33.42
N LYS A 12 -40.54 -48.77 -32.85
CA LYS A 12 -39.45 -48.18 -32.07
C LYS A 12 -38.54 -47.42 -33.01
N PRO A 13 -38.10 -46.14 -32.66
CA PRO A 13 -37.09 -45.46 -33.41
C PRO A 13 -35.71 -46.06 -33.09
N SER A 14 -34.89 -46.23 -34.14
CA SER A 14 -33.54 -46.78 -34.10
C SER A 14 -32.56 -45.84 -33.42
N ALA A 15 -31.70 -46.44 -32.61
CA ALA A 15 -30.60 -45.77 -31.83
C ALA A 15 -29.43 -45.33 -32.71
N ARG A 16 -29.61 -44.33 -33.59
CA ARG A 16 -28.50 -43.77 -34.41
C ARG A 16 -28.54 -42.26 -34.63
N ALA A 17 -29.13 -41.51 -33.76
CA ALA A 17 -29.15 -40.01 -33.89
C ALA A 17 -28.90 -39.27 -32.58
N ILE A 18 -28.03 -39.76 -31.67
CA ILE A 18 -27.58 -39.07 -30.46
C ILE A 18 -26.05 -39.22 -30.36
N ALA A 19 -25.34 -38.58 -31.28
CA ALA A 19 -23.89 -38.48 -31.20
C ALA A 19 -23.35 -37.25 -31.98
N ALA A 20 -23.98 -36.09 -31.89
CA ALA A 20 -23.49 -34.88 -32.55
C ALA A 20 -23.92 -33.54 -31.91
N VAL A 21 -24.15 -33.46 -30.59
CA VAL A 21 -24.44 -32.17 -29.93
C VAL A 21 -23.72 -32.02 -28.59
N ALA A 22 -22.63 -32.72 -28.35
CA ALA A 22 -21.87 -32.62 -27.10
C ALA A 22 -20.44 -32.12 -27.29
N SER A 23 -20.16 -31.21 -28.24
CA SER A 23 -18.80 -30.74 -28.49
C SER A 23 -18.69 -29.27 -28.84
N ILE A 24 -19.55 -28.37 -28.35
CA ILE A 24 -19.31 -26.90 -28.46
C ILE A 24 -19.90 -26.23 -27.21
N LEU A 25 -19.23 -26.44 -26.07
CA LEU A 25 -19.49 -25.67 -24.84
C LEU A 25 -18.28 -25.71 -23.88
N ILE A 26 -17.05 -25.74 -24.43
CA ILE A 26 -15.83 -25.52 -23.66
C ILE A 26 -14.99 -24.57 -24.49
N ALA A 27 -15.15 -23.31 -24.31
CA ALA A 27 -14.13 -22.26 -24.51
C ALA A 27 -14.78 -20.88 -24.52
N ILE A 28 -15.24 -20.35 -23.42
CA ILE A 28 -15.21 -18.90 -23.14
C ILE A 28 -15.29 -18.78 -21.60
N THR A 29 -14.28 -19.23 -20.89
CA THR A 29 -13.86 -18.59 -19.66
C THR A 29 -12.67 -17.71 -20.03
N ALA A 30 -12.91 -16.73 -20.88
CA ALA A 30 -12.02 -15.58 -20.95
C ALA A 30 -11.99 -14.98 -19.56
N SER A 31 -10.84 -15.05 -18.91
CA SER A 31 -10.51 -14.28 -17.72
C SER A 31 -10.99 -12.86 -17.95
N ARG A 32 -12.13 -12.51 -17.38
CA ARG A 32 -12.38 -11.13 -17.04
C ARG A 32 -11.34 -10.79 -15.97
N ALA A 33 -10.19 -10.25 -16.37
CA ALA A 33 -9.44 -9.38 -15.52
C ALA A 33 -10.46 -8.31 -15.12
N SER A 34 -11.03 -8.46 -13.95
CA SER A 34 -11.84 -7.41 -13.35
C SER A 34 -10.90 -6.22 -13.22
N SER A 35 -11.23 -5.12 -13.86
CA SER A 35 -10.77 -3.79 -13.45
C SER A 35 -11.33 -3.60 -12.05
N GLN A 36 -10.67 -4.16 -11.04
CA GLN A 36 -11.00 -3.90 -9.66
C GLN A 36 -10.57 -2.45 -9.42
N GLY A 37 -11.54 -1.54 -9.33
CA GLY A 37 -11.29 -0.20 -8.81
C GLY A 37 -10.61 -0.28 -7.45
N SER A 38 -10.00 0.81 -6.99
CA SER A 38 -9.36 0.87 -5.67
C SER A 38 -10.29 0.32 -4.59
N PRO A 39 -9.77 -0.44 -3.59
CA PRO A 39 -10.58 -0.96 -2.50
C PRO A 39 -11.41 0.15 -1.83
N PRO A 40 -12.70 -0.06 -1.53
CA PRO A 40 -13.54 0.97 -0.90
C PRO A 40 -12.94 1.58 0.37
N ALA A 41 -12.24 0.77 1.17
CA ALA A 41 -11.55 1.23 2.38
C ALA A 41 -10.49 2.32 2.13
N TRP A 42 -10.00 2.47 0.91
CA TRP A 42 -9.00 3.48 0.58
C TRP A 42 -9.56 4.90 0.57
N THR A 43 -10.87 5.04 0.35
CA THR A 43 -11.57 6.34 0.37
C THR A 43 -12.59 6.45 1.51
N GLU A 44 -12.78 5.38 2.30
CA GLU A 44 -13.70 5.37 3.44
C GLU A 44 -13.12 6.23 4.58
N PRO A 45 -13.85 7.28 5.03
CA PRO A 45 -13.39 8.12 6.13
C PRO A 45 -13.14 7.31 7.40
N PHE A 46 -12.08 7.66 8.12
CA PHE A 46 -11.78 7.11 9.44
C PHE A 46 -11.59 8.25 10.44
N PRO A 47 -12.05 8.12 11.71
CA PRO A 47 -11.86 9.16 12.70
C PRO A 47 -10.37 9.46 12.90
N PRO A 48 -9.92 10.73 12.82
CA PRO A 48 -8.54 11.06 13.12
C PRO A 48 -8.30 10.99 14.63
N PHE A 49 -7.10 10.56 15.03
CA PHE A 49 -6.78 10.38 16.44
C PHE A 49 -5.29 10.56 16.73
N ARG A 50 -4.99 10.91 17.99
CA ARG A 50 -3.62 10.94 18.50
C ARG A 50 -3.12 9.53 18.81
N MET A 51 -1.97 9.16 18.27
CA MET A 51 -1.30 7.88 18.49
C MET A 51 -0.32 7.95 19.67
N ALA A 52 0.52 8.96 19.67
CA ALA A 52 1.46 9.33 20.74
C ALA A 52 1.52 10.85 20.81
N ASP A 53 2.36 11.46 21.63
CA ASP A 53 2.40 12.90 21.94
C ASP A 53 2.06 13.81 20.75
N ASN A 54 2.92 13.87 19.75
CA ASN A 54 2.79 14.72 18.56
C ASN A 54 2.58 13.93 17.25
N LEU A 55 2.26 12.65 17.34
CA LEU A 55 2.00 11.76 16.22
C LEU A 55 0.52 11.43 16.12
N TYR A 56 -0.10 11.72 14.97
CA TYR A 56 -1.53 11.56 14.73
C TYR A 56 -1.78 10.73 13.47
N TYR A 57 -2.87 9.96 13.49
CA TYR A 57 -3.45 9.33 12.31
C TYR A 57 -4.45 10.29 11.66
N VAL A 58 -4.32 10.52 10.35
CA VAL A 58 -5.18 11.45 9.60
C VAL A 58 -5.65 10.85 8.26
N GLY A 59 -5.45 9.56 8.06
CA GLY A 59 -5.76 8.82 6.83
C GLY A 59 -7.19 8.34 6.71
N SER A 60 -7.43 7.55 5.66
CA SER A 60 -8.65 6.79 5.45
C SER A 60 -8.64 5.49 6.26
N LYS A 61 -9.69 4.67 6.14
CA LYS A 61 -9.73 3.35 6.77
C LYS A 61 -8.64 2.41 6.26
N GLY A 62 -8.28 2.48 4.98
CA GLY A 62 -7.31 1.59 4.35
C GLY A 62 -5.93 2.19 4.12
N LEU A 63 -5.85 3.48 3.81
CA LEU A 63 -4.59 4.18 3.53
C LEU A 63 -4.16 5.00 4.74
N ALA A 64 -2.92 4.81 5.17
CA ALA A 64 -2.44 5.41 6.40
C ALA A 64 -1.64 6.69 6.12
N ASN A 65 -2.11 7.78 6.71
CA ASN A 65 -1.42 9.07 6.71
C ASN A 65 -1.10 9.48 8.14
N TYR A 66 0.05 10.06 8.30
CA TYR A 66 0.53 10.49 9.61
C TYR A 66 0.82 11.97 9.61
N LEU A 67 0.29 12.67 10.62
CA LEU A 67 0.64 14.06 10.90
C LEU A 67 1.56 14.08 12.12
N ILE A 68 2.76 14.64 11.95
CA ILE A 68 3.67 14.90 13.05
C ILE A 68 3.69 16.40 13.29
N THR A 69 3.28 16.82 14.49
CA THR A 69 3.12 18.26 14.80
C THR A 69 4.30 18.82 15.54
N THR A 70 4.66 20.08 15.21
CA THR A 70 5.65 20.87 15.93
C THR A 70 5.19 22.35 16.01
N PRO A 71 5.76 23.16 16.90
CA PRO A 71 5.50 24.61 16.92
C PRO A 71 5.89 25.33 15.63
N GLN A 72 6.79 24.75 14.80
CA GLN A 72 7.29 25.33 13.56
C GLN A 72 6.45 24.93 12.33
N GLY A 73 5.40 24.12 12.52
CA GLY A 73 4.55 23.55 11.49
C GLY A 73 4.50 22.03 11.59
N HIS A 74 4.02 21.37 10.54
CA HIS A 74 3.74 19.95 10.56
C HIS A 74 4.44 19.21 9.43
N ILE A 75 4.71 17.92 9.66
CA ILE A 75 5.15 16.95 8.64
C ILE A 75 3.95 16.05 8.35
N LEU A 76 3.61 15.90 7.07
CA LEU A 76 2.61 14.93 6.60
C LEU A 76 3.33 13.79 5.88
N ILE A 77 3.02 12.56 6.22
CA ILE A 77 3.49 11.35 5.52
C ILE A 77 2.32 10.74 4.75
N ASN A 78 2.48 10.58 3.46
CA ASN A 78 1.54 10.18 2.42
C ASN A 78 0.45 11.23 2.15
N SER A 79 0.02 11.27 0.90
CA SER A 79 -1.04 12.12 0.40
C SER A 79 -2.22 11.32 -0.16
N ASP A 80 -2.06 10.00 -0.25
CA ASP A 80 -3.03 9.05 -0.80
C ASP A 80 -3.46 9.37 -2.25
N LEU A 81 -4.68 8.98 -2.59
CA LEU A 81 -5.37 9.35 -3.81
C LEU A 81 -5.66 10.86 -3.83
N ASP A 82 -5.69 11.50 -5.00
CA ASP A 82 -6.08 12.92 -5.12
C ASP A 82 -7.46 13.21 -4.48
N ALA A 83 -8.37 12.25 -4.58
CA ALA A 83 -9.69 12.32 -3.96
C ALA A 83 -9.66 12.32 -2.41
N ASN A 84 -8.58 11.83 -1.80
CA ASN A 84 -8.44 11.76 -0.34
C ASN A 84 -7.93 13.07 0.28
N VAL A 85 -7.35 13.98 -0.49
CA VAL A 85 -6.79 15.23 0.06
C VAL A 85 -7.82 16.05 0.85
N PRO A 86 -9.09 16.18 0.45
CA PRO A 86 -10.11 16.83 1.30
C PRO A 86 -10.36 16.08 2.61
N LEU A 87 -10.32 14.75 2.63
CA LEU A 87 -10.45 13.94 3.83
C LEU A 87 -9.28 14.17 4.78
N ILE A 88 -8.04 14.11 4.29
CA ILE A 88 -6.83 14.37 5.08
C ILE A 88 -6.87 15.78 5.68
N LYS A 89 -7.25 16.79 4.87
CA LYS A 89 -7.44 18.16 5.34
C LYS A 89 -8.47 18.24 6.47
N ALA A 90 -9.64 17.65 6.28
CA ALA A 90 -10.70 17.65 7.28
C ALA A 90 -10.26 16.94 8.58
N SER A 91 -9.53 15.82 8.48
CA SER A 91 -8.98 15.10 9.61
C SER A 91 -7.99 15.95 10.42
N ILE A 92 -7.09 16.67 9.74
CA ILE A 92 -6.14 17.59 10.37
C ILE A 92 -6.86 18.74 11.08
N GLU A 93 -7.88 19.33 10.44
CA GLU A 93 -8.66 20.43 10.98
C GLU A 93 -9.56 19.98 12.17
N GLN A 94 -10.09 18.76 12.12
CA GLN A 94 -10.84 18.16 13.24
C GLN A 94 -9.98 17.98 14.50
N LEU A 95 -8.68 17.72 14.33
CA LEU A 95 -7.72 17.66 15.45
C LEU A 95 -7.31 19.03 15.98
N GLY A 96 -7.80 20.13 15.39
CA GLY A 96 -7.52 21.51 15.80
C GLY A 96 -6.26 22.10 15.15
N PHE A 97 -5.67 21.43 14.17
CA PHE A 97 -4.50 21.94 13.41
C PHE A 97 -4.95 22.59 12.12
N LYS A 98 -4.07 23.43 11.53
CA LYS A 98 -4.33 24.04 10.22
C LYS A 98 -3.62 23.23 9.14
N PHE A 99 -4.35 22.84 8.09
CA PHE A 99 -3.74 22.15 6.94
C PHE A 99 -2.63 22.98 6.27
N SER A 100 -2.77 24.31 6.25
CA SER A 100 -1.74 25.25 5.75
C SER A 100 -0.44 25.24 6.52
N ASP A 101 -0.43 24.68 7.74
CA ASP A 101 0.78 24.57 8.56
C ASP A 101 1.58 23.28 8.28
N VAL A 102 1.15 22.44 7.33
CA VAL A 102 1.99 21.39 6.76
C VAL A 102 3.12 22.04 5.98
N LYS A 103 4.36 21.87 6.45
CA LYS A 103 5.59 22.46 5.90
C LYS A 103 6.43 21.45 5.14
N ILE A 104 6.28 20.16 5.47
CA ILE A 104 7.00 19.07 4.82
C ILE A 104 5.98 17.98 4.45
N LEU A 105 6.07 17.53 3.20
CA LEU A 105 5.35 16.36 2.69
C LEU A 105 6.36 15.27 2.36
N LEU A 106 6.13 14.09 2.92
CA LEU A 106 6.89 12.86 2.70
C LEU A 106 5.97 11.78 2.14
N ILE A 107 6.52 10.79 1.46
CA ILE A 107 5.79 9.61 1.03
C ILE A 107 6.50 8.33 1.48
N SER A 108 5.75 7.23 1.54
CA SER A 108 6.30 5.89 1.73
C SER A 108 6.87 5.33 0.43
N HIS A 109 6.23 5.60 -0.70
CA HIS A 109 6.69 5.19 -2.04
C HIS A 109 5.83 5.84 -3.14
N ALA A 110 6.31 5.76 -4.39
CA ALA A 110 5.77 6.50 -5.54
C ALA A 110 4.56 5.84 -6.24
N HIS A 111 3.75 5.04 -5.55
CA HIS A 111 2.50 4.55 -6.11
C HIS A 111 1.35 5.54 -5.87
N TRP A 112 0.34 5.49 -6.75
CA TRP A 112 -0.79 6.42 -6.75
C TRP A 112 -1.61 6.44 -5.46
N ASP A 113 -1.66 5.32 -4.76
CA ASP A 113 -2.37 5.20 -3.49
C ASP A 113 -1.65 5.85 -2.30
N HIS A 114 -0.42 6.32 -2.50
CA HIS A 114 0.35 7.07 -1.49
C HIS A 114 0.80 8.45 -1.95
N ASP A 115 0.79 8.71 -3.26
CA ASP A 115 1.39 9.93 -3.83
C ASP A 115 0.46 10.75 -4.73
N ALA A 116 -0.66 10.22 -5.22
CA ALA A 116 -1.47 10.94 -6.20
C ALA A 116 -2.01 12.29 -5.69
N GLY A 117 -2.18 12.45 -4.38
CA GLY A 117 -2.58 13.71 -3.75
C GLY A 117 -1.45 14.74 -3.57
N SER A 118 -0.17 14.38 -3.80
CA SER A 118 0.97 15.24 -3.44
C SER A 118 1.00 16.57 -4.15
N ALA A 119 0.67 16.60 -5.44
CA ALA A 119 0.56 17.86 -6.19
C ALA A 119 -0.46 18.82 -5.56
N LYS A 120 -1.60 18.29 -5.15
CA LYS A 120 -2.69 19.06 -4.51
C LYS A 120 -2.34 19.49 -3.09
N VAL A 121 -1.74 18.61 -2.28
CA VAL A 121 -1.23 18.98 -0.95
C VAL A 121 -0.23 20.10 -1.06
N LYS A 122 0.77 19.98 -1.95
CA LYS A 122 1.79 21.00 -2.17
C LYS A 122 1.19 22.33 -2.63
N ALA A 123 0.22 22.32 -3.55
CA ALA A 123 -0.46 23.51 -4.03
C ALA A 123 -1.24 24.24 -2.91
N LEU A 124 -1.85 23.49 -1.97
CA LEU A 124 -2.67 24.04 -0.90
C LEU A 124 -1.87 24.50 0.32
N THR A 125 -0.69 23.95 0.54
CA THR A 125 0.09 24.17 1.78
C THR A 125 1.42 24.89 1.55
N GLY A 126 1.98 24.80 0.33
CA GLY A 126 3.34 25.22 0.04
C GLY A 126 4.40 24.32 0.68
N ALA A 127 4.04 23.10 1.09
CA ALA A 127 4.95 22.15 1.73
C ALA A 127 6.15 21.81 0.83
N SER A 128 7.33 21.69 1.44
CA SER A 128 8.50 21.12 0.78
C SER A 128 8.30 19.62 0.59
N TYR A 129 8.23 19.16 -0.64
CA TYR A 129 8.05 17.78 -1.00
C TYR A 129 9.40 17.07 -1.12
N MET A 130 9.63 16.03 -0.29
CA MET A 130 10.90 15.35 -0.19
C MET A 130 10.71 13.86 -0.48
N VAL A 131 11.52 13.30 -1.37
CA VAL A 131 11.34 11.92 -1.89
C VAL A 131 12.70 11.23 -1.99
N MET A 132 12.72 9.93 -1.72
CA MET A 132 13.89 9.07 -1.93
C MET A 132 14.32 9.09 -3.40
N ASP A 133 15.60 9.21 -3.65
CA ASP A 133 16.23 9.44 -4.95
C ASP A 133 15.70 8.53 -6.07
N ALA A 134 15.58 7.23 -5.78
CA ALA A 134 15.16 6.24 -6.77
C ALA A 134 13.66 6.31 -7.16
N ASP A 135 12.82 6.99 -6.37
CA ASP A 135 11.40 7.24 -6.69
C ASP A 135 11.16 8.62 -7.34
N VAL A 136 12.16 9.52 -7.34
CA VAL A 136 12.04 10.87 -7.93
C VAL A 136 11.56 10.83 -9.40
N PRO A 137 12.13 10.01 -10.30
CA PRO A 137 11.65 9.95 -11.68
C PRO A 137 10.19 9.51 -11.80
N VAL A 138 9.71 8.66 -10.87
CA VAL A 138 8.33 8.17 -10.90
C VAL A 138 7.37 9.28 -10.50
N VAL A 139 7.61 9.99 -9.40
CA VAL A 139 6.72 11.06 -8.94
C VAL A 139 6.74 12.27 -9.89
N GLU A 140 7.89 12.62 -10.46
CA GLU A 140 8.00 13.74 -11.41
C GLU A 140 7.43 13.41 -12.80
N SER A 141 7.24 12.12 -13.11
CA SER A 141 6.53 11.69 -14.32
C SER A 141 5.05 11.41 -14.08
N GLY A 142 4.59 11.40 -12.82
CA GLY A 142 3.22 11.02 -12.44
C GLY A 142 2.94 9.54 -12.69
N GLY A 143 3.88 8.66 -12.31
CA GLY A 143 3.77 7.21 -12.45
C GLY A 143 4.25 6.64 -13.78
N LYS A 144 4.51 7.47 -14.81
CA LYS A 144 4.84 6.99 -16.17
C LYS A 144 6.16 6.23 -16.28
N THR A 145 7.05 6.39 -15.32
CA THR A 145 8.35 5.69 -15.29
C THR A 145 8.41 4.59 -14.24
N ASP A 146 7.27 4.24 -13.63
CA ASP A 146 7.21 3.10 -12.73
C ASP A 146 7.63 1.81 -13.45
N PHE A 147 8.36 0.94 -12.77
CA PHE A 147 8.93 -0.27 -13.40
C PHE A 147 7.88 -1.31 -13.76
N HIS A 148 6.69 -1.25 -13.14
CA HIS A 148 5.61 -2.23 -13.31
C HIS A 148 4.33 -1.59 -13.85
N TYR A 149 3.93 -0.44 -13.30
CA TYR A 149 2.63 0.18 -13.57
C TYR A 149 2.63 1.24 -14.67
N ALA A 150 3.78 1.60 -15.26
CA ALA A 150 3.90 2.67 -16.26
C ALA A 150 2.90 2.59 -17.44
N GLY A 151 2.45 1.37 -17.77
CA GLY A 151 1.49 1.12 -18.87
C GLY A 151 0.02 1.16 -18.45
N ASP A 152 -0.28 1.30 -17.17
CA ASP A 152 -1.66 1.31 -16.65
C ASP A 152 -2.12 2.74 -16.38
N ALA A 153 -3.00 3.26 -17.26
CA ALA A 153 -3.52 4.59 -17.14
C ALA A 153 -4.30 4.86 -15.83
N THR A 154 -4.78 3.82 -15.15
CA THR A 154 -5.53 3.93 -13.88
C THR A 154 -4.63 4.20 -12.68
N THR A 155 -3.33 4.03 -12.83
CA THR A 155 -2.31 4.24 -11.78
C THR A 155 -1.53 5.54 -11.98
N LEU A 156 -1.80 6.28 -13.06
CA LEU A 156 -1.15 7.56 -13.33
C LEU A 156 -1.80 8.67 -12.51
N TYR A 157 -1.00 9.66 -12.15
CA TYR A 157 -1.42 10.79 -11.31
C TYR A 157 -0.76 12.09 -11.75
N THR A 158 -1.15 13.21 -11.14
CA THR A 158 -0.58 14.52 -11.46
C THR A 158 0.90 14.57 -11.06
N PRO A 159 1.82 14.81 -12.01
CA PRO A 159 3.24 14.96 -11.71
C PRO A 159 3.50 16.07 -10.70
N VAL A 160 4.47 15.86 -9.82
CA VAL A 160 4.87 16.86 -8.83
C VAL A 160 6.39 16.96 -8.73
N ARG A 161 6.90 18.19 -8.79
CA ARG A 161 8.33 18.44 -8.65
C ARG A 161 8.79 18.21 -7.21
N VAL A 162 9.87 17.45 -7.05
CA VAL A 162 10.55 17.22 -5.78
C VAL A 162 11.38 18.46 -5.40
N ASP A 163 11.27 18.91 -4.15
CA ASP A 163 12.04 20.05 -3.63
C ASP A 163 13.35 19.60 -2.97
N ARG A 164 13.36 18.41 -2.36
CA ARG A 164 14.56 17.81 -1.79
C ARG A 164 14.60 16.31 -2.11
N VAL A 165 15.67 15.88 -2.75
CA VAL A 165 16.00 14.48 -2.93
C VAL A 165 16.60 13.93 -1.65
N LEU A 166 16.11 12.76 -1.21
CA LEU A 166 16.58 12.07 -0.02
C LEU A 166 17.38 10.83 -0.41
N HIS A 167 18.32 10.47 0.43
CA HIS A 167 19.11 9.24 0.34
C HIS A 167 18.93 8.40 1.61
N ASP A 168 19.37 7.15 1.56
CA ASP A 168 19.31 6.24 2.70
C ASP A 168 20.06 6.83 3.92
N GLY A 169 19.37 6.88 5.06
CA GLY A 169 19.86 7.43 6.30
C GLY A 169 19.70 8.96 6.43
N ASP A 170 19.15 9.66 5.43
CA ASP A 170 18.92 11.09 5.53
C ASP A 170 17.94 11.44 6.65
N GLU A 171 18.24 12.52 7.36
CA GLU A 171 17.38 13.09 8.38
C GLU A 171 16.49 14.21 7.81
N VAL A 172 15.21 14.15 8.13
CA VAL A 172 14.23 15.21 7.91
C VAL A 172 13.90 15.84 9.24
N LYS A 173 14.18 17.15 9.37
CA LYS A 173 14.03 17.89 10.64
C LYS A 173 13.00 19.00 10.52
N LEU A 174 12.14 19.11 11.53
CA LEU A 174 11.25 20.24 11.72
C LEU A 174 11.10 20.52 13.24
N GLY A 175 11.59 21.64 13.68
CA GLY A 175 11.69 21.94 15.12
C GLY A 175 12.55 20.89 15.84
N SER A 176 11.99 20.28 16.88
CA SER A 176 12.66 19.23 17.66
C SER A 176 12.45 17.81 17.09
N VAL A 177 11.63 17.67 16.07
CA VAL A 177 11.33 16.37 15.45
C VAL A 177 12.39 16.04 14.42
N VAL A 178 12.87 14.79 14.45
CA VAL A 178 13.78 14.20 13.47
C VAL A 178 13.19 12.90 13.01
N LEU A 179 12.96 12.77 11.70
CA LEU A 179 12.67 11.50 11.04
C LEU A 179 13.92 11.03 10.30
N VAL A 180 14.15 9.71 10.29
CA VAL A 180 15.19 9.10 9.46
C VAL A 180 14.54 8.34 8.30
N ALA A 181 15.02 8.59 7.09
CA ALA A 181 14.60 7.90 5.87
C ALA A 181 15.44 6.63 5.69
N HIS A 182 14.82 5.47 5.77
CA HIS A 182 15.49 4.20 5.47
C HIS A 182 15.05 3.71 4.09
N LEU A 183 16.00 3.53 3.18
CA LEU A 183 15.72 2.94 1.87
C LEU A 183 15.42 1.45 2.03
N THR A 184 14.15 1.08 1.83
CA THR A 184 13.62 -0.28 1.88
C THR A 184 13.04 -0.66 0.51
N PRO A 185 13.91 -0.88 -0.52
CA PRO A 185 13.52 -0.99 -1.93
C PRO A 185 12.95 -2.37 -2.26
N GLY A 186 12.34 -2.48 -3.43
CA GLY A 186 11.72 -3.71 -3.96
C GLY A 186 10.28 -3.49 -4.37
N HIS A 187 9.44 -2.95 -3.48
CA HIS A 187 8.06 -2.57 -3.80
C HIS A 187 8.01 -1.41 -4.80
N THR A 188 8.78 -0.37 -4.56
CA THR A 188 9.34 0.56 -5.55
C THR A 188 10.85 0.63 -5.36
N LYS A 189 11.56 1.27 -6.29
CA LYS A 189 13.01 1.43 -6.18
C LYS A 189 13.41 2.36 -5.02
N GLY A 190 12.56 3.33 -4.70
CA GLY A 190 12.75 4.32 -3.63
C GLY A 190 11.83 4.12 -2.43
N CYS A 191 11.21 2.94 -2.28
CA CYS A 191 10.37 2.68 -1.11
C CYS A 191 11.10 3.01 0.18
N THR A 192 10.44 3.80 1.04
CA THR A 192 11.03 4.39 2.25
C THR A 192 10.27 3.94 3.48
N THR A 193 11.00 3.43 4.47
CA THR A 193 10.52 3.24 5.83
C THR A 193 11.00 4.42 6.68
N TRP A 194 10.09 5.01 7.45
CA TRP A 194 10.38 6.16 8.30
C TRP A 194 10.53 5.72 9.75
N THR A 195 11.57 6.20 10.43
CA THR A 195 11.70 6.06 11.89
C THR A 195 11.75 7.41 12.56
N LEU A 196 11.17 7.48 13.74
CA LEU A 196 11.26 8.63 14.62
C LEU A 196 11.11 8.19 16.07
N THR A 197 11.67 8.99 16.98
CA THR A 197 11.42 8.84 18.42
C THR A 197 10.24 9.70 18.80
N VAL A 198 9.25 9.09 19.46
CA VAL A 198 8.07 9.78 19.99
C VAL A 198 7.98 9.62 21.50
N ARG A 199 7.41 10.62 22.17
CA ARG A 199 7.11 10.55 23.61
C ARG A 199 5.62 10.30 23.81
N ASP A 200 5.26 9.60 24.90
CA ASP A 200 3.89 9.56 25.38
C ASP A 200 3.93 9.56 26.91
N GLY A 201 3.59 10.70 27.49
CA GLY A 201 3.85 10.98 28.89
C GLY A 201 5.34 10.92 29.25
N ALA A 202 5.70 10.07 30.20
CA ALA A 202 7.08 9.86 30.65
C ALA A 202 7.84 8.81 29.80
N LYS A 203 7.15 8.10 28.89
CA LYS A 203 7.75 7.04 28.07
C LYS A 203 8.24 7.58 26.73
N THR A 204 9.26 6.94 26.19
CA THR A 204 9.82 7.22 24.87
C THR A 204 9.76 5.93 24.05
N TYR A 205 9.35 6.02 22.80
CA TYR A 205 9.16 4.91 21.90
C TYR A 205 9.86 5.16 20.57
N ASN A 206 10.39 4.11 19.97
CA ASN A 206 10.83 4.10 18.58
C ASN A 206 9.65 3.74 17.68
N ALA A 207 9.18 4.71 16.93
CA ALA A 207 8.12 4.49 15.94
C ALA A 207 8.74 4.11 14.59
N VAL A 208 8.22 3.05 13.98
CA VAL A 208 8.59 2.60 12.63
C VAL A 208 7.34 2.65 11.75
N ILE A 209 7.38 3.46 10.70
CA ILE A 209 6.33 3.55 9.68
C ILE A 209 6.85 2.81 8.45
N ILE A 210 6.49 1.55 8.32
CA ILE A 210 6.96 0.68 7.22
C ILE A 210 6.32 1.14 5.90
N GLY A 211 7.14 1.39 4.88
CA GLY A 211 6.70 1.80 3.55
C GLY A 211 5.88 0.71 2.86
N SER A 212 6.52 -0.28 2.28
CA SER A 212 5.86 -1.49 1.79
C SER A 212 6.87 -2.61 1.51
N PRO A 213 6.78 -3.76 2.18
CA PRO A 213 7.56 -4.95 1.86
C PRO A 213 6.79 -5.94 0.98
N ASN A 214 5.63 -5.56 0.43
CA ASN A 214 4.78 -6.44 -0.36
C ASN A 214 5.34 -6.68 -1.76
N VAL A 215 5.30 -7.93 -2.21
CA VAL A 215 5.44 -8.27 -3.63
C VAL A 215 4.05 -8.23 -4.26
N ASN A 216 3.80 -7.24 -5.12
CA ASN A 216 2.49 -7.10 -5.75
C ASN A 216 2.25 -8.19 -6.79
N PRO A 217 0.98 -8.58 -7.04
CA PRO A 217 0.62 -9.50 -8.10
C PRO A 217 1.22 -9.06 -9.45
N GLY A 218 1.88 -9.99 -10.13
CA GLY A 218 2.52 -9.73 -11.42
C GLY A 218 3.95 -9.19 -11.34
N TYR A 219 4.50 -8.89 -10.17
CA TYR A 219 5.89 -8.51 -10.05
C TYR A 219 6.81 -9.65 -10.48
N LYS A 220 7.73 -9.36 -11.41
CA LYS A 220 8.78 -10.28 -11.82
C LYS A 220 9.98 -10.11 -10.91
N LEU A 221 10.22 -11.09 -10.06
CA LEU A 221 11.39 -11.12 -9.16
C LEU A 221 12.62 -11.73 -9.85
N VAL A 222 12.42 -12.41 -11.00
CA VAL A 222 13.46 -13.03 -11.80
C VAL A 222 13.45 -12.43 -13.20
N ASP A 223 14.61 -12.09 -13.73
CA ASP A 223 14.78 -11.52 -15.08
C ASP A 223 13.88 -10.29 -15.36
N ASN A 224 13.75 -9.42 -14.41
CA ASN A 224 13.00 -8.17 -14.57
C ASN A 224 13.86 -7.15 -15.32
N ALA A 225 13.59 -6.94 -16.60
CA ALA A 225 14.36 -5.99 -17.41
C ALA A 225 14.27 -4.53 -16.92
N ASN A 226 13.14 -4.14 -16.31
CA ASN A 226 12.90 -2.78 -15.81
C ASN A 226 13.44 -2.58 -14.38
N TYR A 227 13.67 -3.70 -13.65
CA TYR A 227 14.19 -3.68 -12.28
C TYR A 227 15.05 -4.93 -12.02
N PRO A 228 16.28 -5.02 -12.61
CA PRO A 228 17.10 -6.22 -12.54
C PRO A 228 17.53 -6.63 -11.13
N THR A 229 17.60 -5.69 -10.20
CA THR A 229 18.02 -5.91 -8.79
C THR A 229 16.88 -6.18 -7.83
N ILE A 230 15.62 -6.28 -8.30
CA ILE A 230 14.41 -6.32 -7.45
C ILE A 230 14.49 -7.38 -6.35
N ALA A 231 14.97 -8.58 -6.63
CA ALA A 231 15.06 -9.64 -5.62
C ALA A 231 16.11 -9.31 -4.55
N GLN A 232 17.27 -8.79 -4.93
CA GLN A 232 18.33 -8.36 -4.01
C GLN A 232 17.87 -7.17 -3.15
N ASP A 233 17.08 -6.29 -3.73
CA ASP A 233 16.53 -5.13 -3.05
C ASP A 233 15.48 -5.52 -2.00
N TYR A 234 14.61 -6.48 -2.28
CA TYR A 234 13.74 -7.07 -1.25
C TYR A 234 14.55 -7.75 -0.13
N GLU A 235 15.60 -8.51 -0.46
CA GLU A 235 16.49 -9.10 0.54
C GLU A 235 17.15 -8.02 1.43
N ARG A 236 17.56 -6.89 0.84
CA ARG A 236 18.06 -5.74 1.60
C ARG A 236 16.96 -5.19 2.51
N THR A 237 15.77 -4.99 2.00
CA THR A 237 14.63 -4.46 2.74
C THR A 237 14.36 -5.24 4.01
N PHE A 238 14.29 -6.57 3.95
CA PHE A 238 14.05 -7.37 5.15
C PHE A 238 15.19 -7.25 6.17
N ARG A 239 16.46 -7.25 5.74
CA ARG A 239 17.58 -7.01 6.65
C ARG A 239 17.51 -5.63 7.33
N VAL A 240 17.12 -4.59 6.60
CA VAL A 240 16.94 -3.24 7.18
C VAL A 240 15.80 -3.26 8.19
N LEU A 241 14.61 -3.75 7.81
CA LEU A 241 13.43 -3.77 8.68
C LEU A 241 13.67 -4.56 9.98
N GLU A 242 14.35 -5.70 9.91
CA GLU A 242 14.72 -6.52 11.09
C GLU A 242 15.69 -5.82 12.03
N SER A 243 16.50 -4.90 11.53
CA SER A 243 17.49 -4.16 12.34
C SER A 243 16.91 -2.95 13.08
N LEU A 244 15.69 -2.48 12.69
CA LEU A 244 15.09 -1.29 13.27
C LEU A 244 14.45 -1.57 14.63
N PRO A 245 14.76 -0.78 15.69
CA PRO A 245 14.02 -0.85 16.93
C PRO A 245 12.58 -0.39 16.72
N CYS A 246 11.61 -1.29 16.93
CA CYS A 246 10.22 -1.07 16.62
C CYS A 246 9.35 -1.26 17.88
N ASP A 247 9.04 -0.15 18.57
CA ASP A 247 8.11 -0.15 19.71
C ASP A 247 6.69 0.16 19.23
N LEU A 248 6.53 1.23 18.42
CA LEU A 248 5.28 1.59 17.77
C LEU A 248 5.31 1.09 16.33
N PHE A 249 4.57 0.01 16.07
CA PHE A 249 4.45 -0.57 14.73
C PHE A 249 3.36 0.12 13.93
N LEU A 250 3.76 0.80 12.85
CA LEU A 250 2.93 1.55 11.91
C LEU A 250 3.33 1.18 10.47
N GLY A 251 2.53 1.56 9.49
CA GLY A 251 2.84 1.29 8.09
C GLY A 251 1.98 2.08 7.11
N ALA A 252 2.26 1.97 5.82
CA ALA A 252 1.58 2.71 4.76
C ALA A 252 0.10 2.35 4.59
N HIS A 253 -0.30 1.14 5.01
CA HIS A 253 -1.70 0.72 5.05
C HIS A 253 -2.13 0.37 6.48
N GLY A 254 -3.37 0.71 6.84
CA GLY A 254 -3.92 0.40 8.15
C GLY A 254 -3.91 -1.10 8.49
N ALA A 255 -4.09 -1.94 7.47
CA ALA A 255 -4.05 -3.40 7.60
C ALA A 255 -2.67 -3.97 8.00
N TYR A 256 -1.56 -3.25 7.75
CA TYR A 256 -0.23 -3.76 8.12
C TYR A 256 -0.06 -3.91 9.63
N PHE A 257 -0.67 -3.02 10.37
CA PHE A 257 -0.48 -2.91 11.82
C PHE A 257 -1.79 -3.05 12.62
N ASP A 258 -2.82 -3.70 12.05
CA ASP A 258 -4.13 -3.89 12.69
C ASP A 258 -4.75 -2.59 13.23
N MET A 259 -4.71 -1.53 12.44
CA MET A 259 -5.08 -0.17 12.82
C MET A 259 -6.46 -0.11 13.50
N GLU A 260 -7.49 -0.73 12.91
CA GLU A 260 -8.85 -0.71 13.45
C GLU A 260 -8.94 -1.38 14.83
N ALA A 261 -8.30 -2.54 15.02
CA ALA A 261 -8.28 -3.24 16.30
C ALA A 261 -7.48 -2.47 17.36
N LYS A 262 -6.35 -1.86 16.99
CA LYS A 262 -5.55 -0.99 17.86
C LYS A 262 -6.33 0.27 18.25
N TYR A 263 -7.02 0.89 17.29
CA TYR A 263 -7.90 2.03 17.55
C TYR A 263 -9.03 1.67 18.52
N ALA A 264 -9.70 0.53 18.32
CA ALA A 264 -10.75 0.07 19.25
C ALA A 264 -10.21 -0.13 20.69
N ARG A 265 -9.01 -0.72 20.85
CA ARG A 265 -8.36 -0.82 22.17
C ARG A 265 -8.07 0.54 22.77
N LYS A 266 -7.60 1.49 21.97
CA LYS A 266 -7.37 2.87 22.42
C LYS A 266 -8.66 3.53 22.90
N GLN A 267 -9.78 3.37 22.17
CA GLN A 267 -11.08 3.89 22.58
C GLN A 267 -11.59 3.23 23.86
N ALA A 268 -11.22 1.98 24.11
CA ALA A 268 -11.50 1.27 25.36
C ALA A 268 -10.58 1.66 26.52
N GLY A 269 -9.68 2.66 26.33
CA GLY A 269 -8.82 3.20 27.38
C GLY A 269 -7.40 2.60 27.47
N SER A 270 -6.99 1.74 26.53
CA SER A 270 -5.60 1.26 26.49
C SER A 270 -4.65 2.41 26.12
N ALA A 271 -3.74 2.75 27.02
CA ALA A 271 -2.76 3.82 26.78
C ALA A 271 -1.64 3.37 25.80
N ASP A 272 -1.40 2.07 25.70
CA ASP A 272 -0.35 1.46 24.91
C ASP A 272 -0.87 0.68 23.69
N ALA A 273 -2.05 1.02 23.21
CA ALA A 273 -2.74 0.29 22.14
C ALA A 273 -1.92 0.11 20.85
N PHE A 274 -1.00 1.03 20.55
CA PHE A 274 -0.13 1.02 19.38
C PHE A 274 1.29 0.52 19.66
N VAL A 275 1.62 0.22 20.92
CA VAL A 275 2.91 -0.41 21.27
C VAL A 275 2.83 -1.91 20.96
N ASP A 276 3.54 -2.34 19.93
CA ASP A 276 3.40 -3.70 19.42
C ASP A 276 4.70 -4.21 18.73
N PRO A 277 5.79 -4.36 19.49
CA PRO A 277 7.04 -4.82 18.91
C PRO A 277 6.95 -6.27 18.38
N LYS A 278 6.08 -7.10 18.98
CA LYS A 278 5.85 -8.47 18.50
C LYS A 278 5.11 -8.50 17.17
N GLY A 279 4.08 -7.64 16.99
CA GLY A 279 3.36 -7.52 15.73
C GLY A 279 4.26 -6.99 14.62
N CYS A 280 5.16 -6.04 14.93
CA CYS A 280 6.18 -5.56 14.00
C CYS A 280 7.05 -6.71 13.48
N ALA A 281 7.67 -7.47 14.37
CA ALA A 281 8.53 -8.61 14.01
C ALA A 281 7.75 -9.69 13.24
N ALA A 282 6.52 -10.00 13.66
CA ALA A 282 5.67 -10.99 13.00
C ALA A 282 5.29 -10.57 11.58
N PHE A 283 4.92 -9.30 11.38
CA PHE A 283 4.61 -8.76 10.05
C PHE A 283 5.82 -8.83 9.11
N ILE A 284 7.00 -8.42 9.57
CA ILE A 284 8.23 -8.47 8.77
C ILE A 284 8.55 -9.90 8.37
N ALA A 285 8.53 -10.85 9.32
CA ALA A 285 8.81 -12.26 9.06
C ALA A 285 7.79 -12.89 8.09
N GLN A 286 6.50 -12.56 8.23
CA GLN A 286 5.46 -13.02 7.29
C GLN A 286 5.73 -12.51 5.87
N LYS A 287 6.04 -11.22 5.71
CA LYS A 287 6.30 -10.62 4.40
C LYS A 287 7.57 -11.16 3.76
N GLU A 288 8.59 -11.42 4.53
CA GLU A 288 9.80 -12.09 4.03
C GLU A 288 9.51 -13.50 3.53
N GLN A 289 8.71 -14.27 4.27
CA GLN A 289 8.30 -15.61 3.85
C GLN A 289 7.48 -15.56 2.55
N GLU A 290 6.54 -14.62 2.40
CA GLU A 290 5.76 -14.41 1.19
C GLU A 290 6.68 -14.10 -0.01
N PHE A 291 7.64 -13.17 0.17
CA PHE A 291 8.65 -12.85 -0.85
C PHE A 291 9.48 -14.07 -1.24
N ARG A 292 10.05 -14.79 -0.24
CA ARG A 292 10.89 -15.98 -0.51
C ARG A 292 10.12 -17.08 -1.24
N SER A 293 8.84 -17.29 -0.90
CA SER A 293 7.97 -18.24 -1.56
C SER A 293 7.71 -17.87 -3.02
N GLU A 294 7.41 -16.60 -3.30
CA GLU A 294 7.19 -16.15 -4.68
C GLU A 294 8.48 -16.18 -5.51
N LEU A 295 9.61 -15.79 -4.92
CA LEU A 295 10.91 -15.88 -5.58
C LEU A 295 11.28 -17.33 -5.95
N ALA A 296 11.06 -18.28 -5.04
CA ALA A 296 11.30 -19.70 -5.28
C ALA A 296 10.41 -20.24 -6.41
N LYS A 297 9.13 -19.88 -6.40
CA LYS A 297 8.16 -20.24 -7.46
C LYS A 297 8.61 -19.73 -8.83
N GLN A 298 9.02 -18.46 -8.93
CA GLN A 298 9.48 -17.88 -10.19
C GLN A 298 10.79 -18.48 -10.67
N LYS A 299 11.74 -18.81 -9.78
CA LYS A 299 12.97 -19.53 -10.11
C LYS A 299 12.70 -20.94 -10.66
N ALA A 300 11.76 -21.69 -10.04
CA ALA A 300 11.37 -23.02 -10.50
C ALA A 300 10.71 -22.98 -11.89
N ALA A 301 9.81 -22.02 -12.13
CA ALA A 301 9.16 -21.85 -13.43
C ALA A 301 10.18 -21.57 -14.56
N LYS A 302 11.23 -20.80 -14.27
CA LYS A 302 12.32 -20.53 -15.23
C LYS A 302 13.15 -21.79 -15.57
N SER A 303 13.38 -22.66 -14.60
CA SER A 303 14.19 -23.89 -14.81
C SER A 303 13.48 -24.95 -15.66
N THR A 304 12.18 -24.81 -15.89
CA THR A 304 11.34 -25.72 -16.67
C THR A 304 10.99 -25.18 -18.06
N SER A 305 11.41 -23.96 -18.39
CA SER A 305 11.25 -23.28 -19.69
C SER A 305 12.52 -23.37 -20.52
#